data_219652d4eec3c8b89ed69de3108212b1
#
_entry.id   219652d4eec3c8b89ed69de3108212b1
#
_cell.length_a   1.000
_cell.length_b   1.000
_cell.length_c   1.000
_cell.angle_alpha   90.00
_cell.angle_beta   90.00
_cell.angle_gamma   90.00
#
_symmetry.space_group_name_H-M   'P 1'
#
loop_
_entity.id
_entity.type
_entity.pdbx_description
1 polymer ?
#
loop_
_entity_poly.entity_id
_entity_poly.type
_entity_poly.pdbx_seq_one_letter_code
_entity_poly.pdbx_strand_id
1 'polypeptide(L)'
;MPDCSSLIVSEETGDYIIEYNSLYFEQIQRQDGVCISCINDTWCILYTNYPGSRNINIQQGYYSVPKLYGLMDTTSFDASGITATLNQPLLNVRGQGVLIGFLDTGIDYLREDFKASGGRTRIAAVWDQTIQSVNYEEDIGEAAGTEQYDREQAQGMVQYGTVYTREDINAALAAEREGQNPYDIVPSRDENGHGTFLAGVAAASETADYIGAAPEAEILMVKLKPAKKYLRDFYLLPERVEAYSETDMMMGVRFLQQYAIREKKPLVICVGLGTASGSRRPGALPFADLLNTLARQVNTVVVTCTGNEANNRTHTSGLAVSDTEPSEIEITVGADERGFVMEIWAESLDILSVAITSPSGERISRIPARIDTGGVYNFLLERSQVAVNYRVVESASGYEVIFMRFINPAQGIWKIHVYSLTNIVGRYNAWLPLKQFLSGDTYFLNSNPSTTLTEPGAAERVISVGAYNHITDASYVASGRGYTATGLIKPDFVAPGVDVYGVRAGGDIRHGQEQALQQPTRQVLLPFF
;
A
#
# COMPACT_ATOMS: atom_id res chain seq x y z
N MET A 1 12.76 13.97 20.77
CA MET A 1 13.00 12.61 20.25
C MET A 1 14.37 12.60 19.62
N PRO A 2 15.12 11.49 19.59
CA PRO A 2 16.35 11.46 18.82
C PRO A 2 16.03 11.75 17.35
N ASP A 3 16.93 12.43 16.67
CA ASP A 3 16.80 12.69 15.23
C ASP A 3 17.04 11.40 14.45
N CYS A 4 15.98 10.82 13.92
CA CYS A 4 16.01 9.60 13.10
C CYS A 4 16.21 9.89 11.61
N SER A 5 16.21 11.14 11.17
CA SER A 5 16.12 11.53 9.76
C SER A 5 17.18 10.86 8.88
N SER A 6 18.43 10.83 9.34
CA SER A 6 19.53 10.20 8.61
C SER A 6 19.36 8.69 8.41
N LEU A 7 18.85 7.98 9.43
CA LEU A 7 18.61 6.54 9.35
C LEU A 7 17.39 6.21 8.50
N ILE A 8 16.35 7.05 8.54
CA ILE A 8 15.11 6.84 7.76
C ILE A 8 15.39 6.88 6.25
N VAL A 9 16.25 7.78 5.80
CA VAL A 9 16.56 7.93 4.36
C VAL A 9 17.73 7.06 3.88
N SER A 10 18.51 6.48 4.80
CA SER A 10 19.67 5.67 4.46
C SER A 10 19.28 4.34 3.82
N GLU A 11 19.90 3.98 2.72
CA GLU A 11 19.78 2.67 2.08
C GLU A 11 20.49 1.54 2.84
N GLU A 12 21.36 1.88 3.81
CA GLU A 12 22.10 0.91 4.62
C GLU A 12 21.33 0.48 5.88
N THR A 13 20.20 1.11 6.15
CA THR A 13 19.34 0.78 7.30
C THR A 13 18.07 0.07 6.89
N GLY A 14 17.65 -0.88 7.72
CA GLY A 14 16.33 -1.52 7.63
C GLY A 14 15.33 -0.83 8.55
N ASP A 15 14.09 -0.76 8.10
CA ASP A 15 12.93 -0.26 8.84
C ASP A 15 12.12 -1.47 9.31
N TYR A 16 11.89 -1.60 10.61
CA TYR A 16 11.17 -2.75 11.16
C TYR A 16 9.99 -2.28 11.99
N ILE A 17 8.81 -2.84 11.76
CA ILE A 17 7.62 -2.53 12.54
C ILE A 17 7.69 -3.32 13.86
N ILE A 18 7.51 -2.63 14.98
CA ILE A 18 7.52 -3.20 16.32
C ILE A 18 6.33 -2.71 17.14
N GLU A 19 5.84 -3.55 18.05
CA GLU A 19 4.87 -3.13 19.05
C GLU A 19 5.54 -2.26 20.11
N TYR A 20 4.84 -1.22 20.59
CA TYR A 20 5.34 -0.34 21.64
C TYR A 20 5.50 -1.11 22.95
N ASN A 21 6.72 -1.05 23.52
CA ASN A 21 7.02 -1.58 24.84
C ASN A 21 7.98 -0.61 25.56
N SER A 22 7.52 0.02 26.63
CA SER A 22 8.27 1.05 27.34
C SER A 22 9.63 0.58 27.87
N LEU A 23 9.72 -0.64 28.36
CA LEU A 23 10.97 -1.21 28.88
C LEU A 23 11.99 -1.49 27.77
N TYR A 24 11.51 -1.99 26.64
CA TYR A 24 12.33 -2.28 25.47
C TYR A 24 12.79 -0.99 24.77
N PHE A 25 11.93 0.02 24.76
CA PHE A 25 12.20 1.33 24.20
C PHE A 25 13.39 2.02 24.88
N GLU A 26 13.42 2.05 26.23
CA GLU A 26 14.53 2.65 26.99
C GLU A 26 15.86 1.93 26.76
N GLN A 27 15.85 0.62 26.55
CA GLN A 27 17.05 -0.18 26.30
C GLN A 27 17.63 0.08 24.91
N ILE A 28 16.75 0.15 23.90
CA ILE A 28 17.15 0.34 22.50
C ILE A 28 17.64 1.78 22.24
N GLN A 29 16.99 2.78 22.80
CA GLN A 29 17.41 4.19 22.63
C GLN A 29 18.85 4.48 23.07
N ARG A 30 19.45 3.60 23.86
CA ARG A 30 20.85 3.71 24.32
C ARG A 30 21.86 3.06 23.38
N GLN A 31 21.41 2.46 22.28
CA GLN A 31 22.31 1.80 21.33
C GLN A 31 22.66 2.74 20.18
N ASP A 32 23.95 2.82 19.83
CA ASP A 32 24.40 3.59 18.69
C ASP A 32 23.91 2.98 17.36
N GLY A 33 23.53 3.83 16.41
CA GLY A 33 23.07 3.41 15.09
C GLY A 33 21.64 2.84 15.08
N VAL A 34 20.87 3.09 16.13
CA VAL A 34 19.47 2.66 16.27
C VAL A 34 18.59 3.85 16.57
N CYS A 35 17.43 3.93 15.94
CA CYS A 35 16.44 4.96 16.21
C CYS A 35 15.03 4.37 16.19
N ILE A 36 14.13 4.90 17.01
CA ILE A 36 12.72 4.48 17.05
C ILE A 36 11.82 5.67 16.84
N SER A 37 10.86 5.51 15.93
CA SER A 37 9.78 6.46 15.68
C SER A 37 8.44 5.80 15.95
N CYS A 38 7.64 6.31 16.88
CA CYS A 38 6.32 5.76 17.17
C CYS A 38 5.24 6.42 16.33
N ILE A 39 4.39 5.60 15.74
CA ILE A 39 3.23 5.99 14.95
C ILE A 39 2.08 6.34 15.88
N ASN A 40 1.80 5.44 16.83
CA ASN A 40 0.77 5.58 17.86
C ASN A 40 1.20 4.82 19.13
N ASP A 41 0.27 4.60 20.06
CA ASP A 41 0.53 3.90 21.32
C ASP A 41 0.76 2.39 21.15
N THR A 42 0.53 1.84 19.97
CA THR A 42 0.69 0.40 19.65
C THR A 42 1.89 0.15 18.76
N TRP A 43 2.08 0.96 17.72
CA TRP A 43 3.04 0.70 16.65
C TRP A 43 4.17 1.71 16.63
N CYS A 44 5.40 1.20 16.56
CA CYS A 44 6.61 1.98 16.35
C CYS A 44 7.42 1.39 15.19
N ILE A 45 8.28 2.21 14.61
CA ILE A 45 9.24 1.80 13.58
C ILE A 45 10.63 1.86 14.19
N LEU A 46 11.35 0.75 14.12
CA LEU A 46 12.75 0.63 14.50
C LEU A 46 13.62 0.75 13.25
N TYR A 47 14.49 1.75 13.23
CA TYR A 47 15.51 1.93 12.20
C TYR A 47 16.85 1.43 12.75
N THR A 48 17.49 0.51 12.03
CA THR A 48 18.77 -0.08 12.46
C THR A 48 19.57 -0.56 11.26
N ASN A 49 20.85 -0.82 11.47
CA ASN A 49 21.72 -1.34 10.41
C ASN A 49 21.16 -2.63 9.82
N TYR A 50 21.19 -2.72 8.52
CA TYR A 50 20.68 -3.82 7.76
C TYR A 50 21.66 -5.00 7.71
N PRO A 51 21.29 -6.19 8.19
CA PRO A 51 22.20 -7.34 8.27
C PRO A 51 22.41 -8.07 6.93
N GLY A 52 21.86 -7.55 5.82
CA GLY A 52 21.86 -8.18 4.51
C GLY A 52 20.60 -9.04 4.25
N SER A 53 20.11 -9.04 3.00
CA SER A 53 18.82 -9.68 2.62
C SER A 53 18.73 -11.18 2.92
N ARG A 54 19.86 -11.85 3.02
CA ARG A 54 19.93 -13.28 3.36
C ARG A 54 19.69 -13.55 4.85
N ASN A 55 19.88 -12.54 5.70
CA ASN A 55 19.79 -12.65 7.15
C ASN A 55 18.50 -12.07 7.72
N ILE A 56 17.66 -11.42 6.89
CA ILE A 56 16.33 -11.03 7.34
C ILE A 56 15.53 -12.32 7.54
N ASN A 57 15.08 -12.50 8.77
CA ASN A 57 14.34 -13.68 9.17
C ASN A 57 12.99 -13.25 9.74
N ILE A 58 11.91 -13.81 9.25
CA ILE A 58 10.57 -13.59 9.82
C ILE A 58 10.45 -14.16 11.25
N GLN A 59 11.51 -14.77 11.78
CA GLN A 59 11.56 -15.22 13.17
C GLN A 59 11.37 -14.10 14.21
N GLN A 60 11.66 -12.85 13.85
CA GLN A 60 11.40 -11.68 14.71
C GLN A 60 9.92 -11.24 14.71
N GLY A 61 9.09 -11.88 13.89
CA GLY A 61 7.67 -11.56 13.69
C GLY A 61 7.38 -11.34 12.21
N TYR A 62 6.32 -11.98 11.69
CA TYR A 62 5.92 -11.83 10.29
C TYR A 62 5.64 -10.36 9.92
N TYR A 63 5.03 -9.61 10.83
CA TYR A 63 4.70 -8.19 10.63
C TYR A 63 5.89 -7.24 10.83
N SER A 64 6.97 -7.69 11.48
CA SER A 64 8.15 -6.82 11.69
C SER A 64 8.83 -6.44 10.39
N VAL A 65 8.77 -7.27 9.36
CA VAL A 65 9.21 -6.92 8.01
C VAL A 65 8.07 -6.21 7.29
N PRO A 66 8.23 -4.91 6.96
CA PRO A 66 7.18 -4.13 6.30
C PRO A 66 6.77 -4.76 4.97
N LYS A 67 5.49 -4.69 4.64
CA LYS A 67 4.99 -5.17 3.35
C LYS A 67 5.22 -4.12 2.28
N LEU A 68 5.20 -4.57 1.03
CA LEU A 68 5.27 -3.71 -0.14
C LEU A 68 3.90 -3.53 -0.76
N TYR A 69 3.59 -2.30 -1.09
CA TYR A 69 2.32 -1.87 -1.68
C TYR A 69 2.54 -1.38 -3.11
N GLY A 70 1.61 -1.71 -4.00
CA GLY A 70 1.56 -1.25 -5.37
C GLY A 70 0.31 -0.42 -5.63
N LEU A 71 0.35 0.39 -6.68
CA LEU A 71 -0.74 1.27 -7.09
C LEU A 71 -1.95 0.46 -7.57
N MET A 72 -3.15 0.99 -7.29
CA MET A 72 -4.44 0.45 -7.71
C MET A 72 -5.24 1.56 -8.40
N ASP A 73 -6.09 1.24 -9.39
CA ASP A 73 -6.71 2.23 -10.28
C ASP A 73 -8.23 2.47 -10.05
N THR A 74 -8.84 3.56 -10.59
CA THR A 74 -10.15 4.13 -10.22
C THR A 74 -11.15 4.40 -11.34
N THR A 75 -12.49 4.54 -11.18
CA THR A 75 -13.57 5.44 -11.34
C THR A 75 -14.93 5.35 -11.93
N SER A 76 -15.89 6.19 -11.87
CA SER A 76 -16.89 6.90 -12.71
C SER A 76 -18.07 7.48 -11.91
N PHE A 77 -18.47 8.76 -12.15
CA PHE A 77 -19.35 9.56 -11.29
C PHE A 77 -20.85 9.34 -11.51
N ASP A 78 -21.32 9.29 -12.77
CA ASP A 78 -22.77 9.27 -13.07
C ASP A 78 -23.43 7.98 -12.63
N ALA A 79 -22.78 6.86 -12.85
CA ALA A 79 -23.30 5.56 -12.48
C ALA A 79 -23.26 5.30 -10.96
N SER A 80 -22.43 6.05 -10.20
CA SER A 80 -22.38 5.98 -8.74
C SER A 80 -23.43 6.86 -8.04
N GLY A 81 -24.14 7.72 -8.80
CA GLY A 81 -25.10 8.66 -8.25
C GLY A 81 -24.50 9.94 -7.65
N ILE A 82 -23.19 10.15 -7.76
CA ILE A 82 -22.49 11.33 -7.22
C ILE A 82 -23.01 12.61 -7.89
N THR A 83 -23.14 12.61 -9.21
CA THR A 83 -23.69 13.76 -9.96
C THR A 83 -25.10 14.14 -9.48
N ALA A 84 -25.93 13.14 -9.21
CA ALA A 84 -27.27 13.37 -8.67
C ALA A 84 -27.23 14.00 -7.26
N THR A 85 -26.25 13.61 -6.42
CA THR A 85 -26.07 14.14 -5.07
C THR A 85 -25.54 15.58 -5.10
N LEU A 86 -24.54 15.86 -5.93
CA LEU A 86 -23.99 17.21 -6.11
C LEU A 86 -25.04 18.23 -6.60
N ASN A 87 -25.98 17.77 -7.42
CA ASN A 87 -27.03 18.59 -8.01
C ASN A 87 -28.27 18.73 -7.10
N GLN A 88 -28.25 18.23 -5.86
CA GLN A 88 -29.34 18.38 -4.89
C GLN A 88 -29.28 19.77 -4.21
N PRO A 89 -30.18 20.72 -4.53
CA PRO A 89 -30.06 22.10 -4.04
C PRO A 89 -30.19 22.24 -2.53
N LEU A 90 -30.80 21.25 -1.86
CA LEU A 90 -31.06 21.29 -0.42
C LEU A 90 -29.92 20.67 0.41
N LEU A 91 -29.05 19.84 -0.16
CA LEU A 91 -28.01 19.14 0.57
C LEU A 91 -26.68 19.91 0.56
N ASN A 92 -26.34 20.56 -0.54
CA ASN A 92 -25.09 21.30 -0.76
C ASN A 92 -23.83 20.57 -0.26
N VAL A 93 -23.79 19.25 -0.48
CA VAL A 93 -22.69 18.37 -0.02
C VAL A 93 -21.57 18.37 -1.06
N ARG A 94 -20.68 19.35 -0.99
CA ARG A 94 -19.57 19.57 -1.94
C ARG A 94 -18.18 19.40 -1.29
N GLY A 95 -18.15 18.89 -0.05
CA GLY A 95 -16.90 18.68 0.69
C GLY A 95 -16.33 19.91 1.41
N GLN A 96 -17.07 21.01 1.49
CA GLN A 96 -16.62 22.24 2.15
C GLN A 96 -16.26 21.98 3.63
N GLY A 97 -15.05 22.40 4.04
CA GLY A 97 -14.56 22.26 5.40
C GLY A 97 -14.03 20.85 5.73
N VAL A 98 -13.94 19.96 4.75
CA VAL A 98 -13.41 18.60 4.90
C VAL A 98 -12.03 18.50 4.27
N LEU A 99 -11.12 17.78 4.92
CA LEU A 99 -9.82 17.39 4.38
C LEU A 99 -9.92 15.99 3.76
N ILE A 100 -9.40 15.86 2.54
CA ILE A 100 -9.18 14.56 1.90
C ILE A 100 -7.68 14.32 1.81
N GLY A 101 -7.21 13.28 2.50
CA GLY A 101 -5.81 12.88 2.54
C GLY A 101 -5.53 11.71 1.61
N PHE A 102 -4.50 11.83 0.80
CA PHE A 102 -4.02 10.81 -0.14
C PHE A 102 -2.62 10.35 0.26
N LEU A 103 -2.37 9.04 0.10
CA LEU A 103 -1.05 8.45 0.12
C LEU A 103 -0.81 7.88 -1.26
N ASP A 104 0.07 8.54 -2.07
CA ASP A 104 0.20 8.18 -3.49
C ASP A 104 1.53 8.68 -4.10
N THR A 105 1.58 8.77 -5.43
CA THR A 105 2.74 9.19 -6.22
C THR A 105 3.01 10.69 -6.22
N GLY A 106 2.09 11.50 -5.69
CA GLY A 106 2.15 12.95 -5.67
C GLY A 106 0.92 13.61 -6.25
N ILE A 107 1.02 14.91 -6.52
CA ILE A 107 -0.04 15.70 -7.15
C ILE A 107 0.57 16.79 -8.05
N ASP A 108 0.01 16.97 -9.23
CA ASP A 108 0.33 18.11 -10.10
C ASP A 108 -0.43 19.35 -9.60
N TYR A 109 0.21 20.08 -8.70
CA TYR A 109 -0.39 21.25 -8.03
C TYR A 109 -0.63 22.44 -8.97
N LEU A 110 -0.08 22.43 -10.17
CA LEU A 110 -0.26 23.50 -11.16
C LEU A 110 -1.63 23.45 -11.85
N ARG A 111 -2.31 22.31 -11.77
CA ARG A 111 -3.61 22.09 -12.41
C ARG A 111 -4.69 23.04 -11.90
N GLU A 112 -5.49 23.59 -12.84
CA GLU A 112 -6.65 24.43 -12.51
C GLU A 112 -7.70 23.67 -11.69
N ASP A 113 -7.77 22.34 -11.88
CA ASP A 113 -8.68 21.44 -11.19
C ASP A 113 -8.50 21.43 -9.66
N PHE A 114 -7.34 21.87 -9.15
CA PHE A 114 -7.06 21.96 -7.72
C PHE A 114 -7.06 23.40 -7.16
N LYS A 115 -7.55 24.35 -7.95
CA LYS A 115 -7.65 25.76 -7.55
C LYS A 115 -9.10 26.13 -7.21
N ALA A 116 -9.26 26.98 -6.21
CA ALA A 116 -10.54 27.61 -5.90
C ALA A 116 -10.85 28.75 -6.89
N SER A 117 -12.11 29.22 -6.87
CA SER A 117 -12.49 30.45 -7.57
C SER A 117 -11.63 31.63 -7.06
N GLY A 118 -10.78 32.18 -7.94
CA GLY A 118 -9.76 33.19 -7.56
C GLY A 118 -8.32 32.70 -7.69
N GLY A 119 -8.12 31.46 -8.14
CA GLY A 119 -6.82 30.91 -8.55
C GLY A 119 -5.86 30.56 -7.39
N ARG A 120 -6.35 30.50 -6.15
CA ARG A 120 -5.59 29.98 -5.01
C ARG A 120 -5.77 28.47 -4.92
N THR A 121 -4.72 27.77 -4.49
CA THR A 121 -4.80 26.31 -4.33
C THR A 121 -5.78 25.88 -3.23
N ARG A 122 -6.47 24.74 -3.45
CA ARG A 122 -7.21 24.00 -2.42
C ARG A 122 -6.35 22.91 -1.76
N ILE A 123 -5.12 22.71 -2.25
CA ILE A 123 -4.17 21.82 -1.60
C ILE A 123 -3.72 22.49 -0.31
N ALA A 124 -4.02 21.85 0.82
CA ALA A 124 -3.68 22.36 2.15
C ALA A 124 -2.19 22.13 2.47
N ALA A 125 -1.66 20.97 2.09
CA ALA A 125 -0.22 20.69 2.14
C ALA A 125 0.13 19.49 1.24
N VAL A 126 1.40 19.43 0.83
CA VAL A 126 2.05 18.27 0.21
C VAL A 126 3.23 17.87 1.09
N TRP A 127 3.24 16.66 1.61
CA TRP A 127 4.44 16.07 2.19
C TRP A 127 5.13 15.19 1.14
N ASP A 128 6.25 15.64 0.63
CA ASP A 128 7.07 14.88 -0.30
C ASP A 128 8.16 14.13 0.45
N GLN A 129 8.03 12.80 0.54
CA GLN A 129 8.97 11.94 1.23
C GLN A 129 10.27 11.71 0.43
N THR A 130 10.32 12.13 -0.84
CA THR A 130 11.47 11.92 -1.74
C THR A 130 12.47 13.06 -1.68
N ILE A 131 12.06 14.24 -1.20
CA ILE A 131 12.88 15.45 -1.15
C ILE A 131 13.37 15.63 0.28
N GLN A 132 14.71 15.65 0.49
CA GLN A 132 15.27 15.89 1.81
C GLN A 132 14.87 17.27 2.33
N SER A 133 14.55 17.34 3.63
CA SER A 133 14.28 18.62 4.27
C SER A 133 15.53 19.51 4.18
N VAL A 134 15.36 20.68 3.59
CA VAL A 134 16.38 21.73 3.68
C VAL A 134 16.32 22.29 5.10
N ASN A 135 17.44 22.33 5.80
CA ASN A 135 17.54 23.07 7.08
C ASN A 135 17.39 24.55 6.77
N TYR A 136 16.20 25.09 6.97
CA TYR A 136 15.89 26.50 6.73
C TYR A 136 16.54 27.47 7.73
N GLU A 137 17.40 26.98 8.65
CA GLU A 137 18.02 27.82 9.68
C GLU A 137 19.08 28.81 9.13
N GLU A 138 19.58 28.63 7.90
CA GLU A 138 20.73 29.44 7.41
C GLU A 138 20.38 30.58 6.44
N ASP A 139 19.17 30.68 5.87
CA ASP A 139 18.94 31.61 4.75
C ASP A 139 17.78 32.61 4.90
N ILE A 140 17.16 32.77 6.06
CA ILE A 140 16.00 33.65 6.18
C ILE A 140 16.30 34.86 7.05
N GLY A 141 16.39 36.03 6.38
CA GLY A 141 16.38 37.34 7.04
C GLY A 141 15.07 37.64 7.78
N GLU A 142 15.10 38.61 8.68
CA GLU A 142 14.12 39.01 9.72
C GLU A 142 12.63 39.25 9.32
N ALA A 143 12.11 38.66 8.26
CA ALA A 143 10.70 38.76 7.83
C ALA A 143 9.89 37.49 8.18
N ALA A 144 9.93 37.06 9.44
CA ALA A 144 9.16 35.92 9.92
C ALA A 144 7.72 36.35 10.30
N GLY A 145 6.78 36.14 9.38
CA GLY A 145 5.33 36.29 9.63
C GLY A 145 4.66 34.95 9.98
N THR A 146 3.33 34.95 10.07
CA THR A 146 2.49 33.75 10.32
C THR A 146 2.77 32.61 9.35
N GLU A 147 3.17 32.88 8.11
CA GLU A 147 3.49 31.91 7.06
C GLU A 147 4.70 31.02 7.41
N GLN A 148 5.76 31.59 7.99
CA GLN A 148 6.91 30.82 8.46
C GLN A 148 6.55 29.91 9.65
N TYR A 149 5.73 30.42 10.58
CA TYR A 149 5.24 29.62 11.70
C TYR A 149 4.45 28.40 11.24
N ASP A 150 3.55 28.53 10.27
CA ASP A 150 2.76 27.43 9.73
C ASP A 150 3.63 26.39 9.00
N ARG A 151 4.66 26.83 8.28
CA ARG A 151 5.65 25.95 7.64
C ARG A 151 6.46 25.18 8.67
N GLU A 152 7.02 25.84 9.68
CA GLU A 152 7.78 25.19 10.77
C GLU A 152 6.92 24.19 11.55
N GLN A 153 5.67 24.53 11.82
CA GLN A 153 4.71 23.64 12.48
C GLN A 153 4.37 22.41 11.62
N ALA A 154 4.18 22.59 10.33
CA ALA A 154 3.88 21.48 9.43
C ALA A 154 5.12 20.58 9.24
N GLN A 155 6.31 21.16 9.05
CA GLN A 155 7.56 20.41 8.96
C GLN A 155 7.88 19.66 10.27
N GLY A 156 7.54 20.21 11.43
CA GLY A 156 7.71 19.57 12.73
C GLY A 156 6.85 18.31 12.95
N MET A 157 5.86 18.02 12.08
CA MET A 157 5.06 16.80 12.13
C MET A 157 5.78 15.60 11.51
N VAL A 158 6.80 15.82 10.70
CA VAL A 158 7.51 14.79 9.95
C VAL A 158 8.98 14.72 10.36
N GLN A 159 9.60 13.56 10.21
CA GLN A 159 11.01 13.33 10.57
C GLN A 159 11.94 13.29 9.34
N TYR A 160 11.37 13.23 8.15
CA TYR A 160 12.09 13.20 6.87
C TYR A 160 11.19 13.77 5.78
N GLY A 161 11.76 14.01 4.62
CA GLY A 161 11.03 14.62 3.54
C GLY A 161 10.74 16.10 3.78
N THR A 162 10.08 16.75 2.86
CA THR A 162 9.74 18.17 2.93
C THR A 162 8.23 18.37 2.87
N VAL A 163 7.70 19.21 3.75
CA VAL A 163 6.30 19.62 3.72
C VAL A 163 6.18 20.98 3.03
N TYR A 164 5.42 21.03 1.95
CA TYR A 164 5.04 22.25 1.26
C TYR A 164 3.64 22.65 1.69
N THR A 165 3.52 23.84 2.26
CA THR A 165 2.24 24.37 2.74
C THR A 165 1.42 24.98 1.61
N ARG A 166 0.19 25.33 1.91
CA ARG A 166 -0.68 26.08 0.99
C ARG A 166 -0.04 27.37 0.50
N GLU A 167 0.67 28.06 1.37
CA GLU A 167 1.36 29.30 1.12
C GLU A 167 2.50 29.11 0.13
N ASP A 168 3.31 28.05 0.30
CA ASP A 168 4.37 27.68 -0.65
C ASP A 168 3.81 27.40 -2.04
N ILE A 169 2.72 26.63 -2.10
CA ILE A 169 2.07 26.30 -3.37
C ILE A 169 1.49 27.56 -4.03
N ASN A 170 0.86 28.44 -3.25
CA ASN A 170 0.37 29.71 -3.80
C ASN A 170 1.50 30.62 -4.29
N ALA A 171 2.66 30.63 -3.62
CA ALA A 171 3.84 31.35 -4.08
C ALA A 171 4.38 30.76 -5.40
N ALA A 172 4.43 29.43 -5.52
CA ALA A 172 4.80 28.76 -6.77
C ALA A 172 3.83 29.08 -7.92
N LEU A 173 2.51 29.10 -7.65
CA LEU A 173 1.49 29.48 -8.61
C LEU A 173 1.59 30.96 -9.04
N ALA A 174 2.02 31.85 -8.14
CA ALA A 174 2.27 33.24 -8.48
C ALA A 174 3.50 33.38 -9.38
N ALA A 175 4.60 32.67 -9.07
CA ALA A 175 5.81 32.62 -9.89
C ALA A 175 5.52 32.12 -11.31
N GLU A 176 4.69 31.06 -11.45
CA GLU A 176 4.25 30.55 -12.75
C GLU A 176 3.54 31.61 -13.58
N ARG A 177 2.62 32.38 -12.96
CA ARG A 177 1.88 33.49 -13.65
C ARG A 177 2.81 34.61 -14.10
N GLU A 178 3.91 34.83 -13.40
CA GLU A 178 4.96 35.79 -13.73
C GLU A 178 5.98 35.25 -14.74
N GLY A 179 5.81 34.03 -15.23
CA GLY A 179 6.72 33.37 -16.18
C GLY A 179 8.01 32.84 -15.54
N GLN A 180 8.05 32.73 -14.22
CA GLN A 180 9.14 32.08 -13.47
C GLN A 180 8.88 30.59 -13.31
N ASN A 181 9.90 29.81 -12.98
CA ASN A 181 9.75 28.37 -12.79
C ASN A 181 9.16 28.06 -11.40
N PRO A 182 7.92 27.55 -11.31
CA PRO A 182 7.26 27.26 -10.03
C PRO A 182 7.98 26.17 -9.22
N TYR A 183 8.73 25.29 -9.90
CA TYR A 183 9.47 24.21 -9.26
C TYR A 183 10.75 24.66 -8.53
N ASP A 184 11.15 25.91 -8.69
CA ASP A 184 12.22 26.50 -7.87
C ASP A 184 11.72 26.77 -6.44
N ILE A 185 10.38 26.86 -6.24
CA ILE A 185 9.72 27.07 -4.94
C ILE A 185 9.18 25.75 -4.40
N VAL A 186 8.42 25.00 -5.22
CA VAL A 186 7.85 23.69 -4.85
C VAL A 186 8.30 22.65 -5.87
N PRO A 187 9.44 21.98 -5.66
CA PRO A 187 9.99 21.00 -6.61
C PRO A 187 9.23 19.68 -6.67
N SER A 188 8.26 19.46 -5.79
CA SER A 188 7.44 18.25 -5.78
C SER A 188 6.62 18.10 -7.07
N ARG A 189 6.67 16.93 -7.68
CA ARG A 189 5.96 16.58 -8.92
C ARG A 189 5.34 15.20 -8.80
N ASP A 190 4.27 14.98 -9.56
CA ASP A 190 3.73 13.64 -9.79
C ASP A 190 4.17 13.16 -11.18
N GLU A 191 5.27 12.39 -11.22
CA GLU A 191 5.81 11.86 -12.47
C GLU A 191 5.03 10.64 -12.99
N ASN A 192 4.34 9.93 -12.11
CA ASN A 192 3.52 8.77 -12.47
C ASN A 192 2.12 9.19 -12.92
N GLY A 193 1.54 10.19 -12.27
CA GLY A 193 0.20 10.71 -12.54
C GLY A 193 -0.93 10.00 -11.80
N HIS A 194 -0.66 8.91 -11.06
CA HIS A 194 -1.69 8.16 -10.34
C HIS A 194 -2.31 8.98 -9.20
N GLY A 195 -1.49 9.64 -8.39
CA GLY A 195 -1.97 10.47 -7.28
C GLY A 195 -2.75 11.69 -7.76
N THR A 196 -2.31 12.34 -8.86
CA THR A 196 -3.04 13.45 -9.49
C THR A 196 -4.42 13.00 -9.97
N PHE A 197 -4.48 11.82 -10.59
CA PHE A 197 -5.72 11.24 -11.08
C PHE A 197 -6.68 10.94 -9.92
N LEU A 198 -6.23 10.27 -8.86
CA LEU A 198 -7.02 9.99 -7.66
C LEU A 198 -7.57 11.28 -7.01
N ALA A 199 -6.69 12.27 -6.81
CA ALA A 199 -7.09 13.55 -6.24
C ALA A 199 -8.09 14.27 -7.14
N GLY A 200 -7.95 14.19 -8.47
CA GLY A 200 -8.87 14.73 -9.44
C GLY A 200 -10.25 14.11 -9.35
N VAL A 201 -10.32 12.78 -9.34
CA VAL A 201 -11.57 12.04 -9.17
C VAL A 201 -12.27 12.43 -7.86
N ALA A 202 -11.53 12.50 -6.76
CA ALA A 202 -12.11 12.81 -5.47
C ALA A 202 -12.50 14.29 -5.32
N ALA A 203 -11.65 15.22 -5.77
CA ALA A 203 -11.71 16.59 -5.33
C ALA A 203 -11.41 17.64 -6.42
N ALA A 204 -11.50 17.33 -7.72
CA ALA A 204 -11.33 18.36 -8.74
C ALA A 204 -12.39 19.44 -8.59
N SER A 205 -11.98 20.71 -8.72
CA SER A 205 -12.87 21.86 -8.82
C SER A 205 -13.79 21.72 -10.02
N GLU A 206 -14.98 22.27 -9.92
CA GLU A 206 -15.90 22.32 -11.05
C GLU A 206 -15.34 23.16 -12.18
N THR A 207 -15.15 22.54 -13.34
CA THR A 207 -14.76 23.17 -14.60
C THR A 207 -15.87 22.98 -15.62
N ALA A 208 -15.71 23.50 -16.84
CA ALA A 208 -16.69 23.30 -17.91
C ALA A 208 -16.80 21.82 -18.34
N ASP A 209 -15.72 21.05 -18.19
CA ASP A 209 -15.60 19.70 -18.74
C ASP A 209 -15.55 18.60 -17.65
N TYR A 210 -15.30 18.96 -16.38
CA TYR A 210 -15.09 17.99 -15.31
C TYR A 210 -15.40 18.55 -13.92
N ILE A 211 -15.82 17.67 -13.01
CA ILE A 211 -16.02 17.96 -11.58
C ILE A 211 -15.65 16.73 -10.76
N GLY A 212 -14.97 16.91 -9.62
CA GLY A 212 -14.69 15.86 -8.66
C GLY A 212 -15.89 15.57 -7.75
N ALA A 213 -15.82 14.48 -6.99
CA ALA A 213 -16.89 14.08 -6.05
C ALA A 213 -17.12 15.10 -4.93
N ALA A 214 -16.06 15.74 -4.46
CA ALA A 214 -16.08 16.77 -3.41
C ALA A 214 -15.31 18.02 -3.86
N PRO A 215 -15.85 18.79 -4.79
CA PRO A 215 -15.12 19.85 -5.50
C PRO A 215 -14.73 21.05 -4.62
N GLU A 216 -15.22 21.13 -3.39
CA GLU A 216 -14.90 22.19 -2.42
C GLU A 216 -14.08 21.67 -1.23
N ALA A 217 -13.74 20.37 -1.22
CA ALA A 217 -12.86 19.81 -0.21
C ALA A 217 -11.42 20.32 -0.33
N GLU A 218 -10.72 20.33 0.79
CA GLU A 218 -9.28 20.64 0.82
C GLU A 218 -8.48 19.35 0.68
N ILE A 219 -7.36 19.41 -0.01
CA ILE A 219 -6.53 18.24 -0.36
C ILE A 219 -5.27 18.21 0.51
N LEU A 220 -4.99 17.07 1.11
CA LEU A 220 -3.69 16.73 1.69
C LEU A 220 -3.05 15.62 0.86
N MET A 221 -1.81 15.81 0.42
CA MET A 221 -1.09 14.80 -0.35
C MET A 221 0.16 14.36 0.38
N VAL A 222 0.35 13.06 0.51
CA VAL A 222 1.62 12.44 0.88
C VAL A 222 2.18 11.77 -0.37
N LYS A 223 3.23 12.35 -0.94
CA LYS A 223 3.99 11.70 -2.00
C LYS A 223 4.94 10.71 -1.35
N LEU A 224 4.69 9.42 -1.57
CA LEU A 224 5.45 8.33 -1.01
C LEU A 224 6.82 8.21 -1.68
N LYS A 225 7.85 7.89 -0.90
CA LYS A 225 9.15 7.50 -1.45
C LYS A 225 9.17 6.02 -1.86
N PRO A 226 9.96 5.65 -2.88
CA PRO A 226 10.15 4.25 -3.24
C PRO A 226 10.67 3.43 -2.06
N ALA A 227 10.25 2.17 -2.00
CA ALA A 227 10.74 1.24 -0.99
C ALA A 227 12.25 1.03 -1.10
N LYS A 228 12.93 1.01 0.03
CA LYS A 228 14.38 0.81 0.12
C LYS A 228 14.83 -0.50 -0.51
N LYS A 229 16.06 -0.51 -1.02
CA LYS A 229 16.66 -1.65 -1.72
C LYS A 229 16.61 -2.95 -0.90
N TYR A 230 16.89 -2.91 0.41
CA TYR A 230 16.88 -4.11 1.24
C TYR A 230 15.52 -4.82 1.21
N LEU A 231 14.43 -4.05 1.22
CA LEU A 231 13.06 -4.58 1.22
C LEU A 231 12.70 -5.13 -0.17
N ARG A 232 13.10 -4.41 -1.23
CA ARG A 232 12.95 -4.88 -2.61
C ARG A 232 13.71 -6.20 -2.84
N ASP A 233 14.94 -6.30 -2.34
CA ASP A 233 15.76 -7.52 -2.39
C ASP A 233 15.14 -8.66 -1.56
N PHE A 234 14.58 -8.34 -0.40
CA PHE A 234 13.90 -9.33 0.43
C PHE A 234 12.69 -9.93 -0.27
N TYR A 235 11.87 -9.11 -0.91
CA TYR A 235 10.69 -9.56 -1.66
C TYR A 235 11.00 -9.96 -3.11
N LEU A 236 12.26 -9.92 -3.53
CA LEU A 236 12.74 -10.31 -4.87
C LEU A 236 12.08 -9.51 -5.99
N LEU A 237 11.81 -8.22 -5.77
CA LEU A 237 11.15 -7.37 -6.74
C LEU A 237 12.04 -7.06 -7.96
N PRO A 238 11.46 -7.03 -9.17
CA PRO A 238 12.13 -6.48 -10.34
C PRO A 238 12.51 -5.00 -10.13
N GLU A 239 13.68 -4.59 -10.64
CA GLU A 239 14.24 -3.24 -10.41
C GLU A 239 13.29 -2.09 -10.83
N ARG A 240 12.52 -2.29 -11.91
CA ARG A 240 11.68 -1.25 -12.52
C ARG A 240 10.29 -1.14 -11.93
N VAL A 241 9.92 -1.99 -10.99
CA VAL A 241 8.57 -2.01 -10.42
C VAL A 241 8.47 -0.97 -9.32
N GLU A 242 7.45 -0.13 -9.39
CA GLU A 242 7.13 0.79 -8.31
C GLU A 242 6.52 0.05 -7.13
N ALA A 243 7.10 0.26 -5.97
CA ALA A 243 6.63 -0.32 -4.72
C ALA A 243 6.97 0.60 -3.55
N TYR A 244 6.08 0.65 -2.59
CA TYR A 244 6.15 1.52 -1.42
C TYR A 244 6.16 0.70 -0.14
N SER A 245 6.90 1.19 0.87
CA SER A 245 7.01 0.51 2.16
C SER A 245 5.79 0.77 3.03
N GLU A 246 5.33 -0.26 3.72
CA GLU A 246 4.29 -0.15 4.74
C GLU A 246 4.63 0.92 5.81
N THR A 247 5.90 1.04 6.19
CA THR A 247 6.37 2.02 7.18
C THR A 247 6.17 3.46 6.71
N ASP A 248 6.47 3.76 5.44
CA ASP A 248 6.29 5.08 4.86
C ASP A 248 4.80 5.45 4.74
N MET A 249 3.95 4.47 4.45
CA MET A 249 2.50 4.63 4.46
C MET A 249 1.96 4.90 5.88
N MET A 250 2.44 4.16 6.89
CA MET A 250 2.06 4.38 8.28
C MET A 250 2.45 5.79 8.76
N MET A 251 3.65 6.25 8.40
CA MET A 251 4.08 7.64 8.67
C MET A 251 3.22 8.65 7.93
N GLY A 252 2.84 8.35 6.68
CA GLY A 252 1.93 9.18 5.88
C GLY A 252 0.58 9.37 6.55
N VAL A 253 -0.04 8.30 6.99
CA VAL A 253 -1.33 8.33 7.71
C VAL A 253 -1.22 9.13 9.01
N ARG A 254 -0.13 8.97 9.75
CA ARG A 254 0.15 9.77 10.95
C ARG A 254 0.19 11.27 10.63
N PHE A 255 0.89 11.66 9.57
CA PHE A 255 0.95 13.06 9.12
C PHE A 255 -0.45 13.61 8.80
N LEU A 256 -1.25 12.87 8.00
CA LEU A 256 -2.62 13.27 7.64
C LEU A 256 -3.48 13.50 8.89
N GLN A 257 -3.40 12.57 9.85
CA GLN A 257 -4.13 12.65 11.11
C GLN A 257 -3.71 13.88 11.94
N GLN A 258 -2.40 14.07 12.13
CA GLN A 258 -1.89 15.19 12.91
C GLN A 258 -2.25 16.54 12.29
N TYR A 259 -2.20 16.62 10.95
CA TYR A 259 -2.61 17.82 10.22
C TYR A 259 -4.10 18.12 10.42
N ALA A 260 -4.97 17.12 10.27
CA ALA A 260 -6.40 17.29 10.47
C ALA A 260 -6.77 17.70 11.91
N ILE A 261 -6.10 17.12 12.91
CA ILE A 261 -6.28 17.50 14.32
C ILE A 261 -5.88 18.97 14.55
N ARG A 262 -4.75 19.40 14.00
CA ARG A 262 -4.30 20.79 14.08
C ARG A 262 -5.31 21.75 13.48
N GLU A 263 -5.78 21.44 12.27
CA GLU A 263 -6.78 22.25 11.55
C GLU A 263 -8.20 22.13 12.12
N LYS A 264 -8.44 21.18 13.03
CA LYS A 264 -9.75 20.87 13.63
C LYS A 264 -10.81 20.54 12.56
N LYS A 265 -10.41 19.84 11.50
CA LYS A 265 -11.25 19.48 10.36
C LYS A 265 -11.51 17.98 10.31
N PRO A 266 -12.68 17.53 9.83
CA PRO A 266 -12.91 16.14 9.47
C PRO A 266 -11.91 15.69 8.40
N LEU A 267 -11.51 14.42 8.47
CA LEU A 267 -10.54 13.82 7.58
C LEU A 267 -11.11 12.59 6.89
N VAL A 268 -10.99 12.54 5.58
CA VAL A 268 -11.17 11.32 4.79
C VAL A 268 -9.81 10.88 4.28
N ILE A 269 -9.41 9.65 4.58
CA ILE A 269 -8.16 9.06 4.12
C ILE A 269 -8.47 8.13 2.95
N CYS A 270 -7.87 8.41 1.80
CA CYS A 270 -7.95 7.60 0.60
C CYS A 270 -6.66 6.81 0.41
N VAL A 271 -6.76 5.47 0.43
CA VAL A 271 -5.64 4.57 0.22
C VAL A 271 -5.84 3.82 -1.09
N GLY A 272 -5.20 4.31 -2.16
CA GLY A 272 -5.22 3.72 -3.50
C GLY A 272 -4.15 2.65 -3.73
N LEU A 273 -3.54 2.10 -2.67
CA LEU A 273 -2.48 1.11 -2.73
C LEU A 273 -2.89 -0.17 -2.00
N GLY A 274 -2.34 -1.29 -2.44
CA GLY A 274 -2.62 -2.57 -1.80
C GLY A 274 -1.45 -3.54 -1.88
N THR A 275 -1.51 -4.59 -1.04
CA THR A 275 -0.56 -5.70 -1.05
C THR A 275 -1.27 -7.05 -1.08
N ALA A 276 -0.64 -8.03 -1.72
CA ALA A 276 -1.10 -9.42 -1.70
C ALA A 276 -0.55 -10.22 -0.50
N SER A 277 0.27 -9.63 0.34
CA SER A 277 0.73 -10.24 1.59
C SER A 277 -0.35 -10.24 2.68
N GLY A 278 -0.25 -11.17 3.62
CA GLY A 278 -1.15 -11.25 4.78
C GLY A 278 -2.25 -12.29 4.66
N SER A 279 -2.85 -12.61 5.79
CA SER A 279 -3.83 -13.69 5.95
C SER A 279 -5.25 -13.37 5.46
N ARG A 280 -5.50 -12.18 4.99
CA ARG A 280 -6.86 -11.64 4.73
C ARG A 280 -7.78 -11.71 5.95
N ARG A 281 -7.21 -11.68 7.14
CA ARG A 281 -7.94 -11.51 8.40
C ARG A 281 -8.00 -10.04 8.74
N PRO A 282 -9.19 -9.52 9.12
CA PRO A 282 -9.33 -8.10 9.42
C PRO A 282 -8.33 -7.62 10.48
N GLY A 283 -7.47 -6.67 10.12
CA GLY A 283 -6.47 -6.09 11.03
C GLY A 283 -5.24 -6.97 11.30
N ALA A 284 -4.99 -8.00 10.50
CA ALA A 284 -3.82 -8.88 10.69
C ALA A 284 -2.48 -8.22 10.34
N LEU A 285 -2.47 -7.18 9.51
CA LEU A 285 -1.27 -6.40 9.22
C LEU A 285 -1.25 -5.10 10.03
N PRO A 286 -0.06 -4.61 10.44
CA PRO A 286 0.08 -3.38 11.22
C PRO A 286 -0.59 -2.16 10.57
N PHE A 287 -0.46 -2.00 9.27
CA PHE A 287 -1.10 -0.90 8.56
C PHE A 287 -2.64 -1.04 8.57
N ALA A 288 -3.17 -2.23 8.35
CA ALA A 288 -4.61 -2.49 8.41
C ALA A 288 -5.17 -2.25 9.82
N ASP A 289 -4.44 -2.63 10.87
CA ASP A 289 -4.82 -2.36 12.26
C ASP A 289 -4.77 -0.86 12.61
N LEU A 290 -3.75 -0.15 12.13
CA LEU A 290 -3.66 1.30 12.25
C LEU A 290 -4.89 1.98 11.61
N LEU A 291 -5.26 1.60 10.40
CA LEU A 291 -6.43 2.14 9.70
C LEU A 291 -7.74 1.79 10.41
N ASN A 292 -7.89 0.57 10.93
CA ASN A 292 -9.03 0.18 11.77
C ASN A 292 -9.15 1.06 13.01
N THR A 293 -8.01 1.37 13.65
CA THR A 293 -7.97 2.24 14.83
C THR A 293 -8.38 3.67 14.50
N LEU A 294 -7.92 4.20 13.36
CA LEU A 294 -8.31 5.53 12.89
C LEU A 294 -9.78 5.61 12.49
N ALA A 295 -10.30 4.59 11.81
CA ALA A 295 -11.71 4.53 11.42
C ALA A 295 -12.69 4.43 12.60
N ARG A 296 -12.20 4.22 13.84
CA ARG A 296 -13.01 4.32 15.08
C ARG A 296 -13.10 5.75 15.60
N GLN A 297 -12.26 6.64 15.13
CA GLN A 297 -12.24 8.02 15.62
C GLN A 297 -13.37 8.83 15.00
N VAL A 298 -13.96 9.71 15.79
CA VAL A 298 -14.95 10.65 15.30
C VAL A 298 -14.32 11.58 14.27
N ASN A 299 -15.05 11.92 13.24
CA ASN A 299 -14.59 12.78 12.13
C ASN A 299 -13.48 12.19 11.27
N THR A 300 -13.26 10.88 11.30
CA THR A 300 -12.30 10.20 10.43
C THR A 300 -12.98 9.08 9.65
N VAL A 301 -12.82 9.08 8.33
CA VAL A 301 -13.26 8.02 7.43
C VAL A 301 -12.06 7.50 6.66
N VAL A 302 -11.96 6.18 6.51
CA VAL A 302 -10.90 5.55 5.72
C VAL A 302 -11.53 4.76 4.58
N VAL A 303 -11.10 5.04 3.36
CA VAL A 303 -11.57 4.37 2.14
C VAL A 303 -10.39 3.69 1.46
N THR A 304 -10.58 2.46 1.00
CA THR A 304 -9.55 1.68 0.31
C THR A 304 -10.15 0.83 -0.81
N CYS A 305 -9.30 0.32 -1.68
CA CYS A 305 -9.66 -0.56 -2.79
C CYS A 305 -9.55 -2.04 -2.44
N THR A 306 -10.16 -2.88 -3.28
CA THR A 306 -10.06 -4.35 -3.18
C THR A 306 -8.89 -4.96 -3.95
N GLY A 307 -8.21 -4.18 -4.77
CA GLY A 307 -7.13 -4.66 -5.64
C GLY A 307 -7.61 -5.29 -6.96
N ASN A 308 -6.64 -5.75 -7.77
CA ASN A 308 -6.83 -6.23 -9.15
C ASN A 308 -6.45 -7.71 -9.33
N GLU A 309 -6.51 -8.50 -8.27
CA GLU A 309 -5.88 -9.82 -8.26
C GLU A 309 -6.83 -10.97 -8.60
N ALA A 310 -8.15 -10.74 -8.74
CA ALA A 310 -9.12 -11.82 -8.88
C ALA A 310 -8.93 -12.70 -10.12
N ASN A 311 -8.46 -12.15 -11.24
CA ASN A 311 -8.20 -12.88 -12.47
C ASN A 311 -6.71 -13.14 -12.74
N ASN A 312 -5.81 -12.69 -11.86
CA ASN A 312 -4.37 -12.81 -12.06
C ASN A 312 -3.80 -14.19 -11.67
N ARG A 313 -4.66 -15.07 -11.15
CA ARG A 313 -4.28 -16.44 -10.74
C ARG A 313 -3.19 -16.45 -9.66
N THR A 314 -3.16 -15.41 -8.81
CA THR A 314 -2.20 -15.22 -7.73
C THR A 314 -2.66 -15.78 -6.38
N HIS A 315 -3.85 -16.39 -6.34
CA HIS A 315 -4.40 -17.06 -5.16
C HIS A 315 -4.86 -18.47 -5.47
N THR A 316 -4.62 -19.38 -4.53
CA THR A 316 -5.19 -20.73 -4.50
C THR A 316 -5.57 -21.13 -3.07
N SER A 317 -6.46 -22.07 -2.95
CA SER A 317 -6.85 -22.66 -1.66
C SER A 317 -6.90 -24.17 -1.76
N GLY A 318 -6.71 -24.85 -0.65
CA GLY A 318 -6.70 -26.29 -0.61
C GLY A 318 -7.10 -26.89 0.73
N LEU A 319 -7.10 -28.21 0.77
CA LEU A 319 -7.44 -28.99 1.95
C LEU A 319 -6.37 -30.08 2.15
N ALA A 320 -5.58 -29.98 3.21
CA ALA A 320 -4.59 -30.95 3.66
C ALA A 320 -5.15 -31.70 4.87
N VAL A 321 -5.59 -32.93 4.68
CA VAL A 321 -6.27 -33.74 5.72
C VAL A 321 -5.43 -34.94 6.20
N SER A 322 -4.18 -35.01 5.77
CA SER A 322 -3.31 -36.15 6.09
C SER A 322 -1.88 -35.71 6.34
N ASP A 323 -1.18 -36.45 7.17
CA ASP A 323 0.25 -36.29 7.38
C ASP A 323 1.09 -37.15 6.42
N THR A 324 0.46 -38.02 5.63
CA THR A 324 1.11 -38.92 4.67
C THR A 324 0.74 -38.64 3.23
N GLU A 325 -0.50 -38.23 2.96
CA GLU A 325 -1.00 -37.88 1.64
C GLU A 325 -1.14 -36.37 1.51
N PRO A 326 -0.31 -35.70 0.64
CA PRO A 326 -0.32 -34.24 0.55
C PRO A 326 -1.47 -33.71 -0.31
N SER A 327 -1.91 -32.51 0.00
CA SER A 327 -2.56 -31.62 -0.94
C SER A 327 -1.50 -30.95 -1.82
N GLU A 328 -1.71 -30.83 -3.13
CA GLU A 328 -0.73 -30.27 -4.05
C GLU A 328 -1.11 -28.85 -4.48
N ILE A 329 -0.13 -27.94 -4.43
CA ILE A 329 -0.17 -26.62 -5.07
C ILE A 329 0.77 -26.67 -6.27
N GLU A 330 0.27 -26.38 -7.46
CA GLU A 330 1.05 -26.29 -8.69
C GLU A 330 1.22 -24.85 -9.12
N ILE A 331 2.48 -24.42 -9.31
CA ILE A 331 2.87 -23.08 -9.72
C ILE A 331 3.55 -23.17 -11.08
N THR A 332 3.00 -22.49 -12.08
CA THR A 332 3.72 -22.24 -13.33
C THR A 332 4.66 -21.07 -13.13
N VAL A 333 5.94 -21.27 -13.40
CA VAL A 333 6.98 -20.23 -13.35
C VAL A 333 7.41 -19.91 -14.78
N GLY A 334 7.32 -18.64 -15.17
CA GLY A 334 7.70 -18.15 -16.50
C GLY A 334 9.20 -18.10 -16.72
N ALA A 335 9.63 -17.95 -17.99
CA ALA A 335 11.04 -17.98 -18.39
C ALA A 335 11.89 -16.87 -17.76
N ASP A 336 11.30 -15.69 -17.58
CA ASP A 336 11.99 -14.48 -17.12
C ASP A 336 11.83 -14.24 -15.61
N GLU A 337 11.28 -15.22 -14.87
CA GLU A 337 11.06 -15.07 -13.43
C GLU A 337 12.38 -15.15 -12.67
N ARG A 338 12.72 -14.06 -11.98
CA ARG A 338 13.97 -13.95 -11.20
C ARG A 338 13.80 -14.36 -9.75
N GLY A 339 12.56 -14.33 -9.27
CA GLY A 339 12.21 -14.73 -7.92
C GLY A 339 10.93 -14.09 -7.43
N PHE A 340 10.32 -14.75 -6.48
CA PHE A 340 9.08 -14.30 -5.86
C PHE A 340 8.93 -14.86 -4.45
N VAL A 341 8.03 -14.27 -3.69
CA VAL A 341 7.59 -14.81 -2.39
C VAL A 341 6.25 -15.53 -2.56
N MET A 342 6.00 -16.51 -1.71
CA MET A 342 4.70 -17.16 -1.57
C MET A 342 4.39 -17.34 -0.11
N GLU A 343 3.15 -17.11 0.26
CA GLU A 343 2.66 -17.34 1.63
C GLU A 343 1.59 -18.42 1.62
N ILE A 344 1.71 -19.38 2.52
CA ILE A 344 0.65 -20.38 2.80
C ILE A 344 0.16 -20.12 4.21
N TRP A 345 -1.14 -19.86 4.35
CA TRP A 345 -1.78 -19.59 5.63
C TRP A 345 -2.76 -20.70 5.98
N ALA A 346 -2.63 -21.30 7.15
CA ALA A 346 -3.65 -22.17 7.70
C ALA A 346 -4.91 -21.37 8.05
N GLU A 347 -6.08 -21.97 7.87
CA GLU A 347 -7.36 -21.34 8.26
C GLU A 347 -7.80 -21.65 9.69
N SER A 348 -7.09 -22.56 10.34
CA SER A 348 -7.39 -23.01 11.70
C SER A 348 -6.10 -23.26 12.47
N LEU A 349 -6.20 -23.86 13.66
CA LEU A 349 -5.04 -24.27 14.47
C LEU A 349 -4.30 -25.50 13.89
N ASP A 350 -4.46 -25.75 12.60
CA ASP A 350 -3.71 -26.80 11.93
C ASP A 350 -2.24 -26.40 11.81
N ILE A 351 -1.38 -27.39 12.01
CA ILE A 351 0.06 -27.29 11.76
C ILE A 351 0.33 -27.97 10.43
N LEU A 352 0.76 -27.17 9.47
CA LEU A 352 1.07 -27.59 8.11
C LEU A 352 2.58 -27.80 7.95
N SER A 353 2.95 -28.63 7.00
CA SER A 353 4.34 -28.78 6.58
C SER A 353 4.41 -28.99 5.08
N VAL A 354 5.53 -28.65 4.45
CA VAL A 354 5.66 -28.70 2.99
C VAL A 354 6.83 -29.57 2.54
N ALA A 355 6.67 -30.19 1.36
CA ALA A 355 7.75 -30.71 0.54
C ALA A 355 7.70 -30.01 -0.82
N ILE A 356 8.80 -29.94 -1.55
CA ILE A 356 8.90 -29.17 -2.79
C ILE A 356 9.45 -30.06 -3.89
N THR A 357 8.83 -30.05 -5.05
CA THR A 357 9.32 -30.71 -6.26
C THR A 357 9.50 -29.67 -7.36
N SER A 358 10.69 -29.63 -7.94
CA SER A 358 11.06 -28.73 -9.03
C SER A 358 10.56 -29.23 -10.39
N PRO A 359 10.63 -28.40 -11.46
CA PRO A 359 10.25 -28.83 -12.81
C PRO A 359 11.01 -30.03 -13.35
N SER A 360 12.28 -30.22 -12.98
CA SER A 360 13.07 -31.40 -13.39
C SER A 360 12.71 -32.67 -12.60
N GLY A 361 11.91 -32.55 -11.55
CA GLY A 361 11.55 -33.66 -10.66
C GLY A 361 12.49 -33.80 -9.44
N GLU A 362 13.47 -32.88 -9.26
CA GLU A 362 14.26 -32.86 -8.03
C GLU A 362 13.35 -32.52 -6.84
N ARG A 363 13.47 -33.33 -5.76
CA ARG A 363 12.55 -33.22 -4.63
C ARG A 363 13.30 -32.92 -3.33
N ILE A 364 12.89 -31.85 -2.67
CA ILE A 364 13.19 -31.61 -1.26
C ILE A 364 12.16 -32.35 -0.43
N SER A 365 12.64 -33.26 0.43
CA SER A 365 11.82 -34.03 1.36
C SER A 365 11.06 -33.10 2.30
N ARG A 366 10.01 -33.63 2.93
CA ARG A 366 9.16 -32.90 3.87
C ARG A 366 10.00 -32.09 4.87
N ILE A 367 9.79 -30.80 4.87
CA ILE A 367 10.38 -29.83 5.79
C ILE A 367 9.44 -29.76 7.00
N PRO A 368 9.88 -30.20 8.19
CA PRO A 368 9.00 -30.24 9.35
C PRO A 368 8.71 -28.82 9.85
N ALA A 369 7.44 -28.57 10.17
CA ALA A 369 7.06 -27.36 10.88
C ALA A 369 7.67 -27.37 12.28
N ARG A 370 8.44 -26.35 12.60
CA ARG A 370 9.02 -26.13 13.92
C ARG A 370 8.85 -24.66 14.27
N ILE A 371 8.69 -24.36 15.55
CA ILE A 371 8.53 -22.99 16.01
C ILE A 371 9.76 -22.17 15.57
N ASP A 372 9.48 -21.11 14.84
CA ASP A 372 10.46 -20.11 14.40
C ASP A 372 11.70 -20.69 13.69
N THR A 373 11.50 -21.71 12.87
CA THR A 373 12.57 -22.31 12.07
C THR A 373 12.45 -21.93 10.61
N GLY A 374 13.60 -21.78 9.98
CA GLY A 374 13.72 -21.58 8.54
C GLY A 374 14.93 -22.33 7.98
N GLY A 375 14.91 -22.58 6.69
CA GLY A 375 16.00 -23.20 5.97
C GLY A 375 16.05 -22.75 4.52
N VAL A 376 17.24 -22.80 3.91
CA VAL A 376 17.44 -22.58 2.49
C VAL A 376 17.74 -23.93 1.84
N TYR A 377 16.93 -24.29 0.86
CA TYR A 377 17.00 -25.55 0.15
C TYR A 377 17.46 -25.30 -1.28
N ASN A 378 18.51 -26.02 -1.69
CA ASN A 378 19.12 -25.86 -3.00
C ASN A 378 18.66 -26.98 -3.93
N PHE A 379 18.21 -26.59 -5.12
CA PHE A 379 17.92 -27.48 -6.25
C PHE A 379 19.14 -27.46 -7.18
N LEU A 380 19.89 -28.55 -7.15
CA LEU A 380 21.21 -28.61 -7.80
C LEU A 380 21.11 -28.66 -9.33
N LEU A 381 20.11 -29.35 -9.86
CA LEU A 381 19.91 -29.49 -11.30
C LEU A 381 19.53 -28.18 -11.96
N GLU A 382 18.73 -27.34 -11.27
CA GLU A 382 18.21 -26.10 -11.81
C GLU A 382 18.97 -24.85 -11.31
N ARG A 383 19.85 -25.01 -10.33
CA ARG A 383 20.56 -23.92 -9.65
C ARG A 383 19.60 -22.91 -8.99
N SER A 384 18.43 -23.41 -8.59
CA SER A 384 17.40 -22.64 -7.90
C SER A 384 17.53 -22.83 -6.39
N GLN A 385 17.02 -21.87 -5.62
CA GLN A 385 16.96 -21.96 -4.16
C GLN A 385 15.55 -21.63 -3.69
N VAL A 386 15.09 -22.31 -2.66
CA VAL A 386 13.84 -21.98 -1.96
C VAL A 386 14.14 -21.83 -0.46
N ALA A 387 13.97 -20.62 0.05
CA ALA A 387 14.00 -20.40 1.49
C ALA A 387 12.58 -20.62 2.05
N VAL A 388 12.46 -21.46 3.07
CA VAL A 388 11.18 -21.77 3.73
C VAL A 388 11.28 -21.38 5.20
N ASN A 389 10.34 -20.57 5.67
CA ASN A 389 10.26 -20.13 7.05
C ASN A 389 8.87 -20.45 7.60
N TYR A 390 8.82 -21.02 8.80
CA TYR A 390 7.60 -21.31 9.52
C TYR A 390 7.39 -20.33 10.66
N ARG A 391 6.19 -19.76 10.72
CA ARG A 391 5.65 -19.13 11.90
C ARG A 391 4.42 -19.91 12.32
N VAL A 392 4.60 -20.86 13.22
CA VAL A 392 3.54 -21.82 13.63
C VAL A 392 2.40 -21.09 14.34
N VAL A 393 2.71 -20.03 15.08
CA VAL A 393 1.74 -19.13 15.67
C VAL A 393 2.12 -17.70 15.28
N GLU A 394 1.46 -17.17 14.28
CA GLU A 394 1.60 -15.76 13.94
C GLU A 394 0.81 -14.92 14.95
N SER A 395 1.44 -13.86 15.50
CA SER A 395 0.97 -13.19 16.72
C SER A 395 -0.36 -12.45 16.54
N ALA A 396 -0.63 -11.89 15.38
CA ALA A 396 -1.87 -11.15 15.12
C ALA A 396 -3.04 -12.07 14.78
N SER A 397 -2.80 -13.16 14.05
CA SER A 397 -3.84 -14.08 13.59
C SER A 397 -4.02 -15.31 14.48
N GLY A 398 -2.97 -15.72 15.21
CA GLY A 398 -2.92 -16.97 15.96
C GLY A 398 -2.78 -18.22 15.09
N TYR A 399 -2.60 -18.08 13.78
CA TYR A 399 -2.52 -19.17 12.82
C TYR A 399 -1.11 -19.32 12.26
N GLU A 400 -0.87 -20.46 11.61
CA GLU A 400 0.41 -20.69 10.96
C GLU A 400 0.51 -19.97 9.64
N VAL A 401 1.70 -19.38 9.37
CA VAL A 401 2.15 -18.96 8.05
C VAL A 401 3.44 -19.68 7.67
N ILE A 402 3.46 -20.22 6.46
CA ILE A 402 4.66 -20.72 5.79
C ILE A 402 5.06 -19.68 4.75
N PHE A 403 6.15 -18.97 5.00
CA PHE A 403 6.69 -17.97 4.11
C PHE A 403 7.81 -18.56 3.27
N MET A 404 7.63 -18.55 1.96
CA MET A 404 8.55 -19.16 1.00
C MET A 404 9.11 -18.10 0.07
N ARG A 405 10.43 -18.11 -0.16
CA ARG A 405 11.10 -17.26 -1.14
C ARG A 405 11.74 -18.13 -2.20
N PHE A 406 11.28 -18.02 -3.43
CA PHE A 406 11.83 -18.70 -4.59
C PHE A 406 12.89 -17.79 -5.23
N ILE A 407 14.15 -18.21 -5.22
CA ILE A 407 15.29 -17.42 -5.67
C ILE A 407 15.83 -18.07 -6.94
N ASN A 408 15.83 -17.34 -8.06
CA ASN A 408 16.17 -17.83 -9.39
C ASN A 408 15.45 -19.16 -9.73
N PRO A 409 14.12 -19.22 -9.62
CA PRO A 409 13.39 -20.45 -9.90
C PRO A 409 13.50 -20.82 -11.38
N ALA A 410 13.74 -22.09 -11.67
CA ALA A 410 13.71 -22.56 -13.05
C ALA A 410 12.29 -22.47 -13.64
N GLN A 411 12.21 -22.16 -14.93
CA GLN A 411 10.97 -22.18 -15.69
C GLN A 411 10.31 -23.56 -15.65
N GLY A 412 8.98 -23.58 -15.50
CA GLY A 412 8.18 -24.81 -15.53
C GLY A 412 7.24 -24.92 -14.34
N ILE A 413 6.78 -26.14 -14.07
CA ILE A 413 5.79 -26.39 -13.01
C ILE A 413 6.51 -26.81 -11.73
N TRP A 414 6.40 -26.00 -10.71
CA TRP A 414 6.81 -26.30 -9.33
C TRP A 414 5.62 -26.86 -8.57
N LYS A 415 5.86 -27.91 -7.75
CA LYS A 415 4.84 -28.53 -6.91
C LYS A 415 5.19 -28.36 -5.45
N ILE A 416 4.25 -27.84 -4.68
CA ILE A 416 4.34 -27.75 -3.23
C ILE A 416 3.36 -28.75 -2.65
N HIS A 417 3.88 -29.71 -1.91
CA HIS A 417 3.11 -30.76 -1.25
C HIS A 417 2.83 -30.33 0.18
N VAL A 418 1.57 -30.05 0.50
CA VAL A 418 1.13 -29.57 1.80
C VAL A 418 0.56 -30.72 2.62
N TYR A 419 1.10 -30.95 3.81
CA TYR A 419 0.67 -31.98 4.76
C TYR A 419 0.10 -31.33 6.01
N SER A 420 -0.94 -31.91 6.61
CA SER A 420 -1.44 -31.50 7.92
C SER A 420 -0.97 -32.49 9.00
N LEU A 421 -0.37 -31.95 10.07
CA LEU A 421 0.09 -32.72 11.22
C LEU A 421 -1.02 -32.95 12.25
N THR A 422 -1.92 -32.00 12.38
CA THR A 422 -2.97 -31.97 13.41
C THR A 422 -4.32 -32.45 12.93
N ASN A 423 -4.59 -32.31 11.62
CA ASN A 423 -5.83 -32.75 10.97
C ASN A 423 -7.11 -32.23 11.65
N ILE A 424 -7.12 -30.97 12.10
CA ILE A 424 -8.28 -30.34 12.73
C ILE A 424 -9.32 -29.98 11.67
N VAL A 425 -8.93 -29.14 10.71
CA VAL A 425 -9.74 -28.73 9.55
C VAL A 425 -8.97 -28.94 8.25
N GLY A 426 -7.67 -28.59 8.25
CA GLY A 426 -6.74 -28.77 7.14
C GLY A 426 -6.88 -27.78 5.99
N ARG A 427 -7.78 -26.77 6.08
CA ARG A 427 -7.91 -25.75 5.04
C ARG A 427 -6.74 -24.79 5.08
N TYR A 428 -6.32 -24.38 3.90
CA TYR A 428 -5.31 -23.35 3.74
C TYR A 428 -5.59 -22.48 2.53
N ASN A 429 -5.06 -21.28 2.56
CA ASN A 429 -4.95 -20.37 1.42
C ASN A 429 -3.49 -20.11 1.09
N ALA A 430 -3.18 -19.93 -0.18
CA ALA A 430 -1.84 -19.55 -0.61
C ALA A 430 -1.90 -18.37 -1.59
N TRP A 431 -1.01 -17.40 -1.39
CA TRP A 431 -0.91 -16.22 -2.23
C TRP A 431 0.49 -16.05 -2.79
N LEU A 432 0.56 -15.68 -4.07
CA LEU A 432 1.71 -15.06 -4.72
C LEU A 432 1.64 -13.53 -4.50
N PRO A 433 2.73 -12.78 -4.78
CA PRO A 433 2.69 -11.32 -4.72
C PRO A 433 1.69 -10.73 -5.73
N LEU A 434 1.47 -9.42 -5.67
CA LEU A 434 0.75 -8.70 -6.72
C LEU A 434 1.34 -9.07 -8.09
N LYS A 435 0.49 -9.24 -9.11
CA LYS A 435 0.94 -9.62 -10.45
C LYS A 435 2.02 -8.69 -11.01
N GLN A 436 1.94 -7.40 -10.70
CA GLN A 436 2.95 -6.41 -11.09
C GLN A 436 4.33 -6.59 -10.43
N PHE A 437 4.42 -7.37 -9.36
CA PHE A 437 5.67 -7.67 -8.65
C PHE A 437 6.36 -8.94 -9.18
N LEU A 438 5.72 -9.66 -10.08
CA LEU A 438 6.28 -10.83 -10.75
C LEU A 438 6.99 -10.40 -12.03
N SER A 439 8.19 -10.92 -12.27
CA SER A 439 8.97 -10.60 -13.47
C SER A 439 8.59 -11.45 -14.68
N GLY A 440 7.97 -12.60 -14.45
CA GLY A 440 7.54 -13.54 -15.48
C GLY A 440 6.04 -13.83 -15.45
N ASP A 441 5.60 -14.71 -16.34
CA ASP A 441 4.23 -15.23 -16.33
C ASP A 441 4.12 -16.36 -15.30
N THR A 442 4.13 -15.97 -14.02
CA THR A 442 4.07 -16.85 -12.85
C THR A 442 2.68 -16.81 -12.24
N TYR A 443 2.09 -18.00 -11.99
CA TYR A 443 0.72 -18.12 -11.48
C TYR A 443 0.41 -19.54 -10.97
N PHE A 444 -0.67 -19.69 -10.19
CA PHE A 444 -1.18 -21.00 -9.78
C PHE A 444 -1.98 -21.67 -10.93
N LEU A 445 -1.70 -22.95 -11.22
CA LEU A 445 -2.47 -23.72 -12.21
C LEU A 445 -3.94 -23.88 -11.79
N ASN A 446 -4.17 -24.20 -10.52
CA ASN A 446 -5.48 -24.33 -9.90
C ASN A 446 -5.78 -23.10 -9.05
N SER A 447 -6.01 -21.95 -9.70
CA SER A 447 -6.27 -20.69 -9.02
C SER A 447 -7.71 -20.57 -8.53
N ASN A 448 -7.90 -19.83 -7.41
CA ASN A 448 -9.20 -19.49 -6.86
C ASN A 448 -9.38 -17.97 -6.88
N PRO A 449 -10.38 -17.41 -7.57
CA PRO A 449 -10.61 -15.98 -7.63
C PRO A 449 -11.25 -15.37 -6.36
N SER A 450 -11.74 -16.21 -5.44
CA SER A 450 -12.26 -15.76 -4.14
C SER A 450 -11.14 -15.43 -3.17
N THR A 451 -11.40 -14.60 -2.16
CA THR A 451 -10.42 -14.19 -1.14
C THR A 451 -9.17 -13.54 -1.75
N THR A 452 -9.38 -12.77 -2.83
CA THR A 452 -8.35 -12.03 -3.56
C THR A 452 -8.32 -10.53 -3.24
N LEU A 453 -9.02 -10.12 -2.19
CA LEU A 453 -8.88 -8.78 -1.64
C LEU A 453 -7.41 -8.48 -1.35
N THR A 454 -6.93 -7.30 -1.72
CA THR A 454 -5.63 -6.84 -1.23
C THR A 454 -5.77 -6.20 0.15
N GLU A 455 -4.75 -6.28 0.98
CA GLU A 455 -4.70 -5.49 2.19
C GLU A 455 -4.36 -4.03 1.85
N PRO A 456 -5.00 -3.02 2.49
CA PRO A 456 -5.86 -3.11 3.67
C PRO A 456 -7.35 -3.31 3.38
N GLY A 457 -7.76 -3.70 2.17
CA GLY A 457 -9.17 -3.89 1.79
C GLY A 457 -9.93 -4.96 2.58
N ALA A 458 -9.20 -5.86 3.27
CA ALA A 458 -9.80 -6.84 4.18
C ALA A 458 -10.02 -6.31 5.60
N ALA A 459 -9.54 -5.10 5.93
CA ALA A 459 -9.70 -4.52 7.27
C ALA A 459 -11.17 -4.29 7.63
N GLU A 460 -11.53 -4.48 8.91
CA GLU A 460 -12.93 -4.54 9.35
C GLU A 460 -13.66 -3.21 9.19
N ARG A 461 -13.00 -2.11 9.58
CA ARG A 461 -13.67 -0.81 9.76
C ARG A 461 -13.40 0.19 8.64
N VAL A 462 -12.50 -0.12 7.74
CA VAL A 462 -12.31 0.68 6.55
C VAL A 462 -13.43 0.41 5.56
N ILE A 463 -13.78 1.40 4.78
CA ILE A 463 -14.70 1.25 3.66
C ILE A 463 -13.91 0.68 2.49
N SER A 464 -14.15 -0.56 2.12
CA SER A 464 -13.51 -1.19 0.97
C SER A 464 -14.44 -1.21 -0.24
N VAL A 465 -13.91 -0.78 -1.39
CA VAL A 465 -14.67 -0.57 -2.62
C VAL A 465 -14.14 -1.50 -3.71
N GLY A 466 -15.02 -2.33 -4.26
CA GLY A 466 -14.77 -3.13 -5.46
C GLY A 466 -15.15 -2.39 -6.73
N ALA A 467 -14.88 -2.98 -7.89
CA ALA A 467 -15.16 -2.36 -9.17
C ALA A 467 -16.17 -3.15 -10.01
N TYR A 468 -17.00 -2.42 -10.78
CA TYR A 468 -17.82 -2.96 -11.84
C TYR A 468 -17.71 -2.12 -13.11
N ASN A 469 -18.05 -2.71 -14.26
CA ASN A 469 -18.12 -1.98 -15.52
C ASN A 469 -19.52 -1.38 -15.66
N HIS A 470 -19.63 -0.05 -15.57
CA HIS A 470 -20.87 0.70 -15.62
C HIS A 470 -21.52 0.75 -17.02
N ILE A 471 -20.78 0.38 -18.07
CA ILE A 471 -21.31 0.31 -19.45
C ILE A 471 -22.06 -1.01 -19.66
N THR A 472 -21.58 -2.08 -19.03
CA THR A 472 -22.13 -3.44 -19.21
C THR A 472 -22.88 -3.96 -17.98
N ASP A 473 -22.91 -3.22 -16.89
CA ASP A 473 -23.42 -3.60 -15.55
C ASP A 473 -22.82 -4.91 -15.01
N ALA A 474 -21.64 -5.29 -15.52
CA ALA A 474 -20.96 -6.51 -15.12
C ALA A 474 -19.90 -6.24 -14.07
N SER A 475 -19.71 -7.16 -13.12
CA SER A 475 -18.59 -7.12 -12.19
C SER A 475 -17.28 -7.05 -12.95
N TYR A 476 -16.37 -6.15 -12.55
CA TYR A 476 -15.04 -6.10 -13.17
C TYR A 476 -14.26 -7.38 -12.85
N VAL A 477 -13.78 -8.04 -13.87
CA VAL A 477 -13.20 -9.39 -13.76
C VAL A 477 -11.98 -9.44 -12.84
N ALA A 478 -11.17 -8.37 -12.81
CA ALA A 478 -9.98 -8.27 -11.97
C ALA A 478 -10.28 -7.81 -10.54
N SER A 479 -11.45 -7.20 -10.27
CA SER A 479 -11.80 -6.69 -8.95
C SER A 479 -11.60 -7.74 -7.87
N GLY A 480 -10.79 -7.41 -6.85
CA GLY A 480 -10.56 -8.28 -5.69
C GLY A 480 -11.88 -8.72 -5.04
N ARG A 481 -11.98 -10.00 -4.73
CA ARG A 481 -13.20 -10.64 -4.23
C ARG A 481 -13.03 -11.10 -2.80
N GLY A 482 -14.08 -10.90 -2.00
CA GLY A 482 -14.24 -11.51 -0.68
C GLY A 482 -14.67 -12.99 -0.79
N TYR A 483 -15.00 -13.61 0.30
CA TYR A 483 -15.01 -13.04 1.65
C TYR A 483 -13.58 -12.83 2.20
N THR A 484 -13.45 -12.18 3.37
CA THR A 484 -12.19 -12.28 4.11
C THR A 484 -11.97 -13.71 4.61
N ALA A 485 -10.78 -14.04 5.06
CA ALA A 485 -10.48 -15.37 5.62
C ALA A 485 -11.31 -15.72 6.89
N THR A 486 -11.92 -14.74 7.54
CA THR A 486 -12.84 -14.95 8.66
C THR A 486 -14.32 -15.01 8.27
N GLY A 487 -14.61 -14.90 6.97
CA GLY A 487 -16.00 -14.87 6.47
C GLY A 487 -16.69 -13.51 6.57
N LEU A 488 -15.97 -12.43 6.91
CA LEU A 488 -16.53 -11.09 6.86
C LEU A 488 -16.81 -10.71 5.39
N ILE A 489 -17.98 -10.11 5.17
CA ILE A 489 -18.37 -9.64 3.84
C ILE A 489 -17.56 -8.40 3.50
N LYS A 490 -16.76 -8.50 2.45
CA LYS A 490 -16.02 -7.43 1.81
C LYS A 490 -15.97 -7.73 0.29
N PRO A 491 -15.93 -6.70 -0.55
CA PRO A 491 -16.02 -5.26 -0.26
C PRO A 491 -17.35 -4.85 0.35
N ASP A 492 -17.40 -3.64 0.94
CA ASP A 492 -18.63 -3.08 1.50
C ASP A 492 -19.63 -2.76 0.40
N PHE A 493 -19.14 -2.29 -0.75
CA PHE A 493 -19.91 -2.07 -1.98
C PHE A 493 -18.99 -2.06 -3.21
N VAL A 494 -19.57 -1.91 -4.38
CA VAL A 494 -18.87 -1.76 -5.65
C VAL A 494 -19.18 -0.41 -6.28
N ALA A 495 -18.21 0.13 -6.99
CA ALA A 495 -18.33 1.37 -7.74
C ALA A 495 -17.91 1.15 -9.20
N PRO A 496 -18.33 2.01 -10.15
CA PRO A 496 -17.82 1.96 -11.50
C PRO A 496 -16.28 2.06 -11.53
N GLY A 497 -15.61 1.14 -12.18
CA GLY A 497 -14.15 1.02 -12.15
C GLY A 497 -13.53 0.68 -13.51
N VAL A 498 -14.21 0.99 -14.62
CA VAL A 498 -13.72 0.70 -15.98
C VAL A 498 -13.99 1.91 -16.86
N ASP A 499 -12.99 2.31 -17.66
CA ASP A 499 -13.04 3.40 -18.62
C ASP A 499 -13.43 4.75 -18.02
N VAL A 500 -12.61 5.22 -17.12
CA VAL A 500 -12.91 6.38 -16.32
C VAL A 500 -12.13 7.61 -16.70
N TYR A 501 -12.86 8.74 -16.72
CA TYR A 501 -12.30 10.05 -16.97
C TYR A 501 -11.78 10.68 -15.67
N GLY A 502 -10.63 11.34 -15.74
CA GLY A 502 -10.05 12.04 -14.60
C GLY A 502 -8.94 12.99 -14.99
N VAL A 503 -8.52 13.80 -14.04
CA VAL A 503 -7.42 14.77 -14.17
C VAL A 503 -6.09 14.04 -14.31
N ARG A 504 -5.21 14.48 -15.21
CA ARG A 504 -3.87 13.92 -15.41
C ARG A 504 -2.77 14.92 -15.11
N ALA A 505 -1.66 14.44 -14.60
CA ALA A 505 -0.45 15.21 -14.49
C ALA A 505 0.07 15.62 -15.89
N GLY A 506 0.38 16.91 -16.08
CA GLY A 506 1.00 17.43 -17.31
C GLY A 506 0.17 17.36 -18.59
N GLY A 507 -1.12 17.01 -18.54
CA GLY A 507 -1.92 16.75 -19.75
C GLY A 507 -3.35 17.28 -19.74
N ASP A 508 -4.01 17.19 -20.90
CA ASP A 508 -5.41 17.51 -21.11
C ASP A 508 -6.33 16.39 -20.60
N ILE A 509 -7.52 16.75 -20.10
CA ILE A 509 -8.52 15.79 -19.57
C ILE A 509 -8.93 14.73 -20.60
N ARG A 510 -8.86 15.06 -21.89
CA ARG A 510 -9.37 14.23 -22.99
C ARG A 510 -8.51 13.00 -23.35
N HIS A 511 -7.27 12.92 -22.93
CA HIS A 511 -6.37 11.80 -23.30
C HIS A 511 -6.40 10.57 -22.37
N GLY A 512 -7.35 10.52 -21.43
CA GLY A 512 -7.57 9.38 -20.54
C GLY A 512 -7.85 8.05 -21.24
N GLN A 513 -8.49 8.06 -22.40
CA GLN A 513 -8.82 6.84 -23.15
C GLN A 513 -7.64 6.15 -23.84
N GLU A 514 -6.68 6.91 -24.39
CA GLU A 514 -5.63 6.28 -25.22
C GLU A 514 -4.54 5.53 -24.42
N GLN A 515 -4.29 5.89 -23.17
CA GLN A 515 -3.32 5.16 -22.35
C GLN A 515 -3.94 4.02 -21.53
N ALA A 516 -5.24 4.05 -21.26
CA ALA A 516 -5.95 2.91 -20.69
C ALA A 516 -5.92 1.68 -21.63
N LEU A 517 -5.81 1.90 -22.93
CA LEU A 517 -5.69 0.85 -23.94
C LEU A 517 -4.28 0.24 -24.07
N GLN A 518 -3.24 0.85 -23.49
CA GLN A 518 -1.85 0.38 -23.59
C GLN A 518 -1.27 -0.23 -22.31
N GLN A 519 -1.99 -0.18 -21.18
CA GLN A 519 -1.59 -0.84 -19.95
C GLN A 519 -2.68 -1.82 -19.48
N PRO A 520 -2.30 -2.95 -18.86
CA PRO A 520 -3.29 -3.88 -18.32
C PRO A 520 -4.16 -3.13 -17.30
N THR A 521 -5.45 -3.23 -17.51
CA THR A 521 -6.56 -2.67 -16.72
C THR A 521 -6.28 -2.61 -15.23
N ARG A 522 -6.38 -1.41 -14.68
CA ARG A 522 -6.17 -1.10 -13.26
C ARG A 522 -7.52 -0.72 -12.61
N GLN A 523 -7.69 -0.91 -11.32
CA GLN A 523 -8.92 -0.59 -10.54
C GLN A 523 -8.87 0.75 -9.81
N VAL A 524 -10.04 1.33 -9.55
CA VAL A 524 -10.17 2.67 -9.00
C VAL A 524 -11.08 2.75 -7.78
N LEU A 525 -10.74 3.65 -6.86
CA LEU A 525 -11.54 4.03 -5.71
C LEU A 525 -12.50 5.17 -6.06
N LEU A 526 -13.77 5.03 -5.72
CA LEU A 526 -14.66 6.18 -5.58
C LEU A 526 -14.66 6.63 -4.12
N PRO A 527 -14.33 7.88 -3.82
CA PRO A 527 -14.58 8.40 -2.50
C PRO A 527 -16.10 8.59 -2.32
N PHE A 528 -16.65 7.96 -1.31
CA PHE A 528 -17.94 8.34 -0.76
C PHE A 528 -17.72 9.45 0.27
N PHE A 529 -18.14 10.63 -0.07
CA PHE A 529 -18.10 11.80 0.80
C PHE A 529 -19.49 12.28 1.15
#